data_26bda856445da54a47f1199ff100420d
#
_entry.id   26bda856445da54a47f1199ff100420d
#
_cell.length_a   1.000
_cell.length_b   1.000
_cell.length_c   1.000
_cell.angle_alpha   90.00
_cell.angle_beta   90.00
_cell.angle_gamma   90.00
#
_symmetry.space_group_name_H-M   'P 1'
#
loop_
_entity.id
_entity.type
_entity.pdbx_description
1 polymer ?
#
loop_
_entity_poly.entity_id
_entity_poly.type
_entity_poly.pdbx_seq_one_letter_code
_entity_poly.pdbx_strand_id
1 'polypeptide(L)'
;MRKQDRWYVAGWKIHLSIYPADYAKALPALRLFEDWAEPAGLVYKYAASRGLYEGFEGEVKGKFVTLYCKAPDEIPPVIHLVNQLFAQEGITPVARSRIDELEGLRHEFPLVGGYGFVRYGAFCYTNGLLDLTDPSRTPMRDNRHLPFPRFRDPARLAAEIDLFRDLILPNK
;
A
#
# COMPACT_ATOMS: atom_id res chain seq x y z
N MET A 1 -17.60 -27.90 5.56
CA MET A 1 -16.60 -26.88 5.16
C MET A 1 -16.16 -26.12 6.39
N ARG A 2 -14.94 -26.33 6.91
CA ARG A 2 -14.40 -25.54 8.01
C ARG A 2 -14.28 -24.10 7.51
N LYS A 3 -14.86 -23.14 8.25
CA LYS A 3 -14.56 -21.73 8.02
C LYS A 3 -13.03 -21.58 8.18
N GLN A 4 -12.34 -21.21 7.10
CA GLN A 4 -10.95 -20.87 7.18
C GLN A 4 -10.83 -19.70 8.18
N ASP A 5 -10.04 -19.91 9.23
CA ASP A 5 -9.78 -18.86 10.20
C ASP A 5 -9.12 -17.70 9.47
N ARG A 6 -9.82 -16.59 9.40
CA ARG A 6 -9.32 -15.36 8.81
C ARG A 6 -8.70 -14.52 9.92
N TRP A 7 -7.42 -14.27 9.79
CA TRP A 7 -6.69 -13.42 10.72
C TRP A 7 -6.57 -12.01 10.17
N TYR A 8 -6.76 -11.03 11.01
CA TYR A 8 -6.62 -9.63 10.70
C TYR A 8 -5.49 -9.04 11.53
N VAL A 9 -4.65 -8.26 10.88
CA VAL A 9 -3.51 -7.59 11.51
C VAL A 9 -3.59 -6.12 11.17
N ALA A 10 -3.35 -5.25 12.14
CA ALA A 10 -3.22 -3.83 11.90
C ALA A 10 -1.77 -3.49 11.51
N GLY A 11 -1.61 -2.60 10.55
CA GLY A 11 -0.29 -2.16 10.12
C GLY A 11 -0.37 -1.15 8.98
N TRP A 12 0.80 -0.75 8.53
CA TRP A 12 0.95 0.16 7.39
C TRP A 12 0.86 -0.62 6.08
N LYS A 13 0.21 -0.01 5.10
CA LYS A 13 0.25 -0.48 3.72
C LYS A 13 0.43 0.68 2.77
N ILE A 14 1.10 0.39 1.68
CA ILE A 14 1.32 1.31 0.57
C ILE A 14 0.50 0.80 -0.60
N HIS A 15 -0.25 1.69 -1.23
CA HIS A 15 -0.86 1.45 -2.52
C HIS A 15 -0.12 2.26 -3.57
N LEU A 16 0.38 1.59 -4.60
CA LEU A 16 0.89 2.25 -5.80
C LEU A 16 -0.25 2.36 -6.79
N SER A 17 -0.36 3.51 -7.42
CA SER A 17 -1.38 3.79 -8.42
C SER A 17 -0.74 4.33 -9.69
N ILE A 18 -1.25 3.89 -10.82
CA ILE A 18 -0.86 4.37 -12.15
C ILE A 18 -2.11 4.64 -12.98
N TYR A 19 -1.99 5.44 -14.02
CA TYR A 19 -3.03 5.47 -15.04
C TYR A 19 -3.03 4.15 -15.82
N PRO A 20 -4.19 3.60 -16.18
CA PRO A 20 -4.24 2.34 -16.94
C PRO A 20 -3.45 2.36 -18.24
N ALA A 21 -3.33 3.54 -18.89
CA ALA A 21 -2.53 3.72 -20.08
C ALA A 21 -1.03 3.44 -19.87
N ASP A 22 -0.54 3.59 -18.64
CA ASP A 22 0.85 3.37 -18.28
C ASP A 22 1.14 1.93 -17.82
N TYR A 23 0.14 1.05 -17.84
CA TYR A 23 0.29 -0.33 -17.35
C TYR A 23 1.49 -1.05 -18.00
N ALA A 24 1.61 -1.00 -19.32
CA ALA A 24 2.70 -1.66 -20.02
C ALA A 24 4.09 -1.09 -19.67
N LYS A 25 4.17 0.23 -19.46
CA LYS A 25 5.41 0.90 -19.04
C LYS A 25 5.80 0.54 -17.61
N ALA A 26 4.80 0.26 -16.75
CA ALA A 26 5.03 -0.07 -15.35
C ALA A 26 5.62 -1.48 -15.17
N LEU A 27 5.44 -2.41 -16.10
CA LEU A 27 5.91 -3.78 -15.96
C LEU A 27 7.43 -3.91 -15.80
N PRO A 28 8.29 -3.23 -16.59
CA PRO A 28 9.74 -3.24 -16.36
C PRO A 28 10.12 -2.69 -14.99
N ALA A 29 9.52 -1.58 -14.60
CA ALA A 29 9.74 -1.00 -13.26
C ALA A 29 9.32 -1.96 -12.14
N LEU A 30 8.18 -2.63 -12.32
CA LEU A 30 7.69 -3.62 -11.35
C LEU A 30 8.66 -4.79 -11.20
N ARG A 31 9.25 -5.30 -12.29
CA ARG A 31 10.24 -6.38 -12.22
C ARG A 31 11.47 -5.97 -11.43
N LEU A 32 12.00 -4.79 -11.67
CA LEU A 32 13.13 -4.26 -10.91
C LEU A 32 12.77 -4.06 -9.42
N PHE A 33 11.55 -3.64 -9.16
CA PHE A 33 11.03 -3.56 -7.80
C PHE A 33 10.97 -4.94 -7.13
N GLU A 34 10.47 -5.96 -7.84
CA GLU A 34 10.38 -7.34 -7.35
C GLU A 34 11.77 -7.91 -6.99
N ASP A 35 12.76 -7.69 -7.86
CA ASP A 35 14.14 -8.13 -7.64
C ASP A 35 14.74 -7.56 -6.34
N TRP A 36 14.30 -6.39 -5.95
CA TRP A 36 14.70 -5.76 -4.68
C TRP A 36 13.81 -6.19 -3.51
N ALA A 37 12.50 -6.31 -3.73
CA ALA A 37 11.51 -6.55 -2.68
C ALA A 37 11.56 -7.99 -2.13
N GLU A 38 11.80 -8.98 -2.99
CA GLU A 38 11.83 -10.38 -2.60
C GLU A 38 12.95 -10.69 -1.58
N PRO A 39 14.23 -10.32 -1.82
CA PRO A 39 15.28 -10.52 -0.83
C PRO A 39 15.05 -9.73 0.47
N ALA A 40 14.39 -8.57 0.38
CA ALA A 40 14.03 -7.77 1.55
C ALA A 40 12.86 -8.37 2.36
N GLY A 41 12.22 -9.43 1.87
CA GLY A 41 11.09 -10.07 2.52
C GLY A 41 9.83 -9.22 2.56
N LEU A 42 9.67 -8.29 1.62
CA LEU A 42 8.45 -7.49 1.49
C LEU A 42 7.30 -8.34 0.98
N VAL A 43 6.12 -8.11 1.54
CA VAL A 43 4.88 -8.75 1.11
C VAL A 43 4.10 -7.80 0.23
N TYR A 44 3.85 -8.20 -0.99
CA TYR A 44 3.12 -7.38 -1.96
C TYR A 44 2.26 -8.22 -2.89
N LYS A 45 1.33 -7.55 -3.55
CA LYS A 45 0.54 -8.09 -4.66
C LYS A 45 0.29 -7.00 -5.69
N TYR A 46 0.08 -7.37 -6.93
CA TYR A 46 -0.21 -6.44 -8.01
C TYR A 46 -1.29 -6.96 -8.97
N ALA A 47 -1.86 -6.07 -9.75
CA ALA A 47 -2.82 -6.41 -10.78
C ALA A 47 -2.14 -7.15 -11.93
N ALA A 48 -2.51 -8.41 -12.16
CA ALA A 48 -1.83 -9.32 -13.10
C ALA A 48 -2.00 -8.95 -14.57
N SER A 49 -2.98 -8.10 -14.91
CA SER A 49 -3.19 -7.61 -16.27
C SER A 49 -3.80 -6.22 -16.27
N ARG A 50 -3.65 -5.51 -17.39
CA ARG A 50 -4.29 -4.20 -17.58
C ARG A 50 -5.81 -4.31 -17.46
N GLY A 51 -6.42 -5.31 -18.12
CA GLY A 51 -7.86 -5.49 -18.07
C GLY A 51 -8.38 -5.74 -16.65
N LEU A 52 -7.65 -6.52 -15.86
CA LEU A 52 -7.96 -6.71 -14.44
C LEU A 52 -7.86 -5.40 -13.65
N TYR A 53 -6.80 -4.62 -13.89
CA TYR A 53 -6.59 -3.34 -13.22
C TYR A 53 -7.68 -2.31 -13.56
N GLU A 54 -8.03 -2.20 -14.83
CA GLU A 54 -9.13 -1.32 -15.30
C GLU A 54 -10.50 -1.74 -14.74
N GLY A 55 -10.69 -3.04 -14.52
CA GLY A 55 -11.93 -3.60 -13.97
C GLY A 55 -12.06 -3.51 -12.45
N PHE A 56 -11.06 -3.00 -11.73
CA PHE A 56 -11.15 -2.84 -10.29
C PHE A 56 -12.21 -1.78 -9.92
N GLU A 57 -13.06 -2.14 -8.97
CA GLU A 57 -14.12 -1.29 -8.44
C GLU A 57 -14.05 -1.19 -6.92
N GLY A 58 -14.76 -0.22 -6.34
CA GLY A 58 -14.84 -0.03 -4.91
C GLY A 58 -13.46 0.16 -4.25
N GLU A 59 -13.22 -0.54 -3.16
CA GLU A 59 -12.00 -0.40 -2.35
C GLU A 59 -10.70 -0.78 -3.06
N VAL A 60 -10.75 -1.53 -4.16
CA VAL A 60 -9.54 -1.95 -4.91
C VAL A 60 -9.26 -1.07 -6.12
N LYS A 61 -10.18 -0.20 -6.48
CA LYS A 61 -10.02 0.73 -7.61
C LYS A 61 -8.78 1.60 -7.44
N GLY A 62 -7.95 1.65 -8.46
CA GLY A 62 -6.71 2.43 -8.46
C GLY A 62 -5.52 1.78 -7.73
N LYS A 63 -5.66 0.58 -7.18
CA LYS A 63 -4.58 -0.13 -6.48
C LYS A 63 -3.84 -1.05 -7.44
N PHE A 64 -2.84 -0.50 -8.13
CA PHE A 64 -1.99 -1.27 -9.04
C PHE A 64 -1.09 -2.26 -8.29
N VAL A 65 -0.42 -1.79 -7.24
CA VAL A 65 0.35 -2.61 -6.31
C VAL A 65 -0.11 -2.31 -4.90
N THR A 66 -0.22 -3.34 -4.08
CA THR A 66 -0.43 -3.20 -2.63
C THR A 66 0.73 -3.85 -1.90
N LEU A 67 1.42 -3.07 -1.08
CA LEU A 67 2.49 -3.54 -0.19
C LEU A 67 1.99 -3.56 1.25
N TYR A 68 2.36 -4.59 1.97
CA TYR A 68 2.04 -4.78 3.38
C TYR A 68 3.32 -4.63 4.20
N CYS A 69 3.47 -3.48 4.84
CA CYS A 69 4.67 -3.18 5.60
C CYS A 69 4.65 -3.88 6.96
N LYS A 70 5.74 -4.57 7.28
CA LYS A 70 5.94 -5.19 8.59
C LYS A 70 6.23 -4.15 9.65
N ALA A 71 6.93 -3.09 9.26
CA ALA A 71 7.29 -1.98 10.11
C ALA A 71 7.25 -0.65 9.33
N PRO A 72 7.06 0.50 9.98
CA PRO A 72 6.95 1.79 9.30
C PRO A 72 8.26 2.25 8.66
N ASP A 73 9.41 1.76 9.09
CA ASP A 73 10.72 2.05 8.50
C ASP A 73 10.94 1.40 7.13
N GLU A 74 10.10 0.46 6.74
CA GLU A 74 10.08 -0.08 5.36
C GLU A 74 9.50 0.92 4.34
N ILE A 75 8.74 1.92 4.78
CA ILE A 75 8.06 2.87 3.89
C ILE A 75 9.03 3.75 3.10
N PRO A 76 10.01 4.46 3.73
CA PRO A 76 10.90 5.35 3.00
C PRO A 76 11.68 4.66 1.87
N PRO A 77 12.36 3.52 2.06
CA PRO A 77 13.11 2.89 0.99
C PRO A 77 12.21 2.42 -0.17
N VAL A 78 11.00 1.95 0.11
CA VAL A 78 10.02 1.58 -0.92
C VAL A 78 9.68 2.79 -1.78
N ILE A 79 9.33 3.91 -1.16
CA ILE A 79 8.89 5.11 -1.90
C ILE A 79 10.04 5.72 -2.71
N HIS A 80 11.25 5.77 -2.17
CA HIS A 80 12.41 6.24 -2.91
C HIS A 80 12.68 5.39 -4.15
N LEU A 81 12.64 4.07 -4.01
CA LEU A 81 12.85 3.17 -5.15
C LEU A 81 11.74 3.27 -6.19
N VAL A 82 10.48 3.29 -5.77
CA VAL A 82 9.33 3.42 -6.68
C VAL A 82 9.40 4.73 -7.45
N ASN A 83 9.67 5.84 -6.77
CA ASN A 83 9.80 7.15 -7.42
C ASN A 83 10.91 7.15 -8.48
N GLN A 84 12.04 6.51 -8.20
CA GLN A 84 13.13 6.38 -9.13
C GLN A 84 12.74 5.51 -10.34
N LEU A 85 12.26 4.31 -10.10
CA LEU A 85 11.94 3.34 -11.15
C LEU A 85 10.80 3.83 -12.06
N PHE A 86 9.75 4.38 -11.47
CA PHE A 86 8.60 4.85 -12.24
C PHE A 86 8.93 6.09 -13.06
N ALA A 87 9.72 7.01 -12.51
CA ALA A 87 10.19 8.16 -13.28
C ALA A 87 11.08 7.75 -14.45
N GLN A 88 11.98 6.77 -14.27
CA GLN A 88 12.84 6.25 -15.33
C GLN A 88 12.05 5.64 -16.49
N GLU A 89 10.93 4.98 -16.20
CA GLU A 89 10.05 4.39 -17.23
C GLU A 89 9.05 5.41 -17.81
N GLY A 90 9.09 6.66 -17.39
CA GLY A 90 8.20 7.70 -17.87
C GLY A 90 6.74 7.51 -17.49
N ILE A 91 6.48 6.87 -16.33
CA ILE A 91 5.14 6.72 -15.79
C ILE A 91 4.64 8.06 -15.29
N THR A 92 3.43 8.42 -15.68
CA THR A 92 2.81 9.67 -15.27
C THR A 92 2.37 9.60 -13.80
N PRO A 93 2.82 10.52 -12.93
CA PRO A 93 2.31 10.58 -11.57
C PRO A 93 0.81 10.77 -11.53
N VAL A 94 0.14 10.10 -10.60
CA VAL A 94 -1.30 10.26 -10.39
C VAL A 94 -1.56 11.63 -9.76
N ALA A 95 -2.25 12.50 -10.48
CA ALA A 95 -2.53 13.83 -10.01
C ALA A 95 -3.38 13.79 -8.73
N ARG A 96 -3.01 14.60 -7.73
CA ARG A 96 -3.74 14.66 -6.44
C ARG A 96 -5.23 14.96 -6.62
N SER A 97 -5.59 15.76 -7.61
CA SER A 97 -6.98 16.08 -7.94
C SER A 97 -7.83 14.87 -8.35
N ARG A 98 -7.20 13.79 -8.76
CA ARG A 98 -7.87 12.54 -9.13
C ARG A 98 -7.94 11.51 -8.00
N ILE A 99 -7.37 11.80 -6.83
CA ILE A 99 -7.47 10.90 -5.66
C ILE A 99 -8.94 10.74 -5.26
N ASP A 100 -9.71 11.80 -5.31
CA ASP A 100 -11.13 11.78 -4.98
C ASP A 100 -11.96 10.97 -5.99
N GLU A 101 -11.46 10.81 -7.22
CA GLU A 101 -12.08 9.98 -8.25
C GLU A 101 -11.77 8.50 -8.07
N LEU A 102 -10.71 8.17 -7.31
CA LEU A 102 -10.29 6.81 -7.03
C LEU A 102 -10.88 6.34 -5.70
N GLU A 103 -12.10 5.82 -5.73
CA GLU A 103 -12.83 5.39 -4.52
C GLU A 103 -12.02 4.51 -3.56
N GLY A 104 -11.18 3.62 -4.10
CA GLY A 104 -10.33 2.74 -3.31
C GLY A 104 -9.19 3.44 -2.57
N LEU A 105 -8.90 4.70 -2.90
CA LEU A 105 -7.84 5.51 -2.29
C LEU A 105 -8.36 6.56 -1.31
N ARG A 106 -9.65 6.53 -0.99
CA ARG A 106 -10.21 7.40 0.04
C ARG A 106 -9.53 7.15 1.39
N HIS A 107 -9.30 8.21 2.15
CA HIS A 107 -8.65 8.16 3.46
C HIS A 107 -7.18 7.69 3.44
N GLU A 108 -6.53 7.74 2.30
CA GLU A 108 -5.12 7.46 2.17
C GLU A 108 -4.31 8.76 2.07
N PHE A 109 -3.09 8.75 2.64
CA PHE A 109 -2.18 9.88 2.55
C PHE A 109 -1.35 9.78 1.27
N PRO A 110 -1.44 10.75 0.36
CA PRO A 110 -0.61 10.74 -0.83
C PRO A 110 0.86 10.98 -0.48
N LEU A 111 1.74 10.26 -1.15
CA LEU A 111 3.18 10.32 -0.96
C LEU A 111 3.85 11.15 -2.04
N VAL A 112 4.99 11.73 -1.71
CA VAL A 112 5.82 12.48 -2.67
C VAL A 112 6.14 11.61 -3.88
N GLY A 113 6.26 12.22 -5.05
CA GLY A 113 6.44 11.54 -6.33
C GLY A 113 5.14 11.27 -7.07
N GLY A 114 4.03 11.15 -6.37
CA GLY A 114 2.70 10.99 -6.97
C GLY A 114 2.34 9.57 -7.41
N TYR A 115 3.11 8.56 -7.01
CA TYR A 115 2.85 7.17 -7.38
C TYR A 115 2.29 6.33 -6.24
N GLY A 116 2.37 6.81 -5.01
CA GLY A 116 2.03 6.04 -3.84
C GLY A 116 1.11 6.76 -2.88
N PHE A 117 0.41 5.93 -2.12
CA PHE A 117 -0.47 6.33 -1.03
C PHE A 117 -0.20 5.42 0.16
N VAL A 118 -0.25 5.95 1.35
CA VAL A 118 -0.04 5.18 2.58
C VAL A 118 -1.26 5.27 3.49
N ARG A 119 -1.62 4.16 4.09
CA ARG A 119 -2.63 4.13 5.16
C ARG A 119 -2.26 3.12 6.24
N TYR A 120 -2.75 3.40 7.43
CA TYR A 120 -2.77 2.42 8.52
C TYR A 120 -4.15 1.75 8.57
N GLY A 121 -4.19 0.44 8.69
CA GLY A 121 -5.47 -0.26 8.73
C GLY A 121 -5.32 -1.74 9.05
N ALA A 122 -6.45 -2.44 9.09
CA ALA A 122 -6.48 -3.88 9.27
C ALA A 122 -6.27 -4.60 7.93
N PHE A 123 -5.54 -5.71 7.97
CA PHE A 123 -5.34 -6.61 6.85
C PHE A 123 -5.91 -7.97 7.18
N CYS A 124 -6.52 -8.62 6.19
CA CYS A 124 -6.92 -10.01 6.28
C CYS A 124 -5.86 -10.88 5.65
N TYR A 125 -5.40 -11.88 6.37
CA TYR A 125 -4.50 -12.89 5.86
C TYR A 125 -5.17 -14.24 5.88
N THR A 126 -5.16 -14.90 4.73
CA THR A 126 -5.51 -16.30 4.60
C THR A 126 -4.23 -17.09 4.27
N ASN A 127 -4.03 -18.22 4.96
CA ASN A 127 -2.98 -19.19 4.65
C ASN A 127 -1.52 -18.73 4.80
N GLY A 128 -1.12 -18.32 6.01
CA GLY A 128 0.28 -18.35 6.43
C GLY A 128 1.21 -17.29 5.81
N LEU A 129 0.70 -16.30 5.12
CA LEU A 129 1.50 -15.18 4.59
C LEU A 129 2.01 -14.23 5.68
N LEU A 130 1.60 -14.44 6.92
CA LEU A 130 2.04 -13.66 8.06
C LEU A 130 2.55 -14.56 9.17
N ASP A 131 3.68 -14.18 9.71
CA ASP A 131 4.15 -14.73 10.97
C ASP A 131 3.30 -14.14 12.10
N LEU A 132 2.29 -14.90 12.52
CA LEU A 132 1.41 -14.54 13.64
C LEU A 132 2.12 -14.61 14.99
N THR A 133 3.37 -15.08 15.03
CA THR A 133 4.18 -15.10 16.23
C THR A 133 4.86 -13.75 16.51
N ASP A 134 4.81 -12.83 15.56
CA ASP A 134 5.34 -11.47 15.73
C ASP A 134 4.51 -10.72 16.79
N PRO A 135 5.06 -10.44 17.98
CA PRO A 135 4.33 -9.80 19.07
C PRO A 135 3.92 -8.35 18.77
N SER A 136 4.50 -7.73 17.73
CA SER A 136 4.10 -6.40 17.27
C SER A 136 2.76 -6.40 16.55
N ARG A 137 2.24 -7.58 16.20
CA ARG A 137 1.04 -7.77 15.40
C ARG A 137 -0.04 -8.46 16.20
N THR A 138 -1.00 -7.68 16.64
CA THR A 138 -2.15 -8.23 17.36
C THR A 138 -3.23 -8.64 16.36
N PRO A 139 -3.71 -9.89 16.38
CA PRO A 139 -4.86 -10.31 15.59
C PRO A 139 -6.06 -9.43 15.92
N MET A 140 -6.78 -8.99 14.92
CA MET A 140 -7.93 -8.10 15.05
C MET A 140 -9.14 -8.65 14.31
N ARG A 141 -10.35 -8.27 14.75
CA ARG A 141 -11.55 -8.45 13.95
C ARG A 141 -11.50 -7.57 12.71
N ASP A 142 -12.26 -7.93 11.68
CA ASP A 142 -12.38 -7.12 10.46
C ASP A 142 -12.98 -5.75 10.80
N ASN A 143 -12.11 -4.76 10.87
CA ASN A 143 -12.44 -3.38 11.19
C ASN A 143 -12.05 -2.42 10.06
N ARG A 144 -11.92 -2.93 8.82
CA ARG A 144 -11.51 -2.13 7.65
C ARG A 144 -12.41 -0.93 7.38
N HIS A 145 -13.67 -1.01 7.83
CA HIS A 145 -14.66 0.06 7.71
C HIS A 145 -14.55 1.13 8.81
N LEU A 146 -13.77 0.89 9.87
CA LEU A 146 -13.62 1.86 10.94
C LEU A 146 -12.65 2.98 10.54
N PRO A 147 -12.93 4.22 10.99
CA PRO A 147 -12.01 5.32 10.74
C PRO A 147 -10.65 5.08 11.40
N PHE A 148 -9.60 5.47 10.69
CA PHE A 148 -8.28 5.68 11.24
C PHE A 148 -8.38 6.61 12.47
N PRO A 149 -7.90 6.31 13.59
CA PRO A 149 -6.88 5.43 14.15
C PRO A 149 -7.38 4.48 15.25
N ARG A 150 -8.48 3.78 15.08
CA ARG A 150 -9.07 2.93 16.15
C ARG A 150 -8.29 1.65 16.45
N PHE A 151 -7.22 1.39 15.71
CA PHE A 151 -6.51 0.11 15.78
C PHE A 151 -5.25 0.16 16.64
N ARG A 152 -4.84 1.35 17.09
CA ARG A 152 -3.58 1.51 17.80
C ARG A 152 -3.59 2.77 18.66
N ASP A 153 -2.70 2.79 19.66
CA ASP A 153 -2.42 3.97 20.46
C ASP A 153 -2.06 5.16 19.56
N PRO A 154 -2.78 6.29 19.66
CA PRO A 154 -2.54 7.48 18.85
C PRO A 154 -1.11 8.05 18.96
N ALA A 155 -0.50 7.98 20.15
CA ALA A 155 0.86 8.48 20.36
C ALA A 155 1.89 7.64 19.60
N ARG A 156 1.72 6.30 19.61
CA ARG A 156 2.57 5.39 18.86
C ARG A 156 2.39 5.57 17.35
N LEU A 157 1.16 5.77 16.91
CA LEU A 157 0.87 6.03 15.51
C LEU A 157 1.51 7.32 15.02
N ALA A 158 1.45 8.39 15.80
CA ALA A 158 2.11 9.65 15.50
C ALA A 158 3.63 9.50 15.41
N ALA A 159 4.24 8.76 16.33
CA ALA A 159 5.68 8.46 16.29
C ALA A 159 6.09 7.66 15.05
N GLU A 160 5.27 6.71 14.63
CA GLU A 160 5.51 5.96 13.39
C GLU A 160 5.40 6.84 12.14
N ILE A 161 4.42 7.74 12.09
CA ILE A 161 4.26 8.71 10.99
C ILE A 161 5.49 9.62 10.90
N ASP A 162 6.11 10.00 12.02
CA ASP A 162 7.30 10.84 12.03
C ASP A 162 8.46 10.22 11.24
N LEU A 163 8.54 8.89 11.13
CA LEU A 163 9.58 8.19 10.36
C LEU A 163 9.48 8.43 8.85
N PHE A 164 8.31 8.81 8.35
CA PHE A 164 8.09 9.07 6.92
C PHE A 164 7.26 10.34 6.65
N ARG A 165 7.19 11.24 7.61
CA ARG A 165 6.41 12.48 7.50
C ARG A 165 6.79 13.32 6.29
N ASP A 166 8.09 13.42 5.99
CA ASP A 166 8.62 14.19 4.85
C ASP A 166 8.20 13.61 3.49
N LEU A 167 7.75 12.35 3.48
CA LEU A 167 7.25 11.68 2.27
C LEU A 167 5.74 11.87 2.07
N ILE A 168 5.02 12.39 3.05
CA ILE A 168 3.59 12.68 2.93
C ILE A 168 3.43 14.06 2.30
N LEU A 169 2.62 14.14 1.24
CA LEU A 169 2.26 15.42 0.63
C LEU A 169 1.40 16.22 1.62
N PRO A 170 1.67 17.53 1.79
CA PRO A 170 0.88 18.34 2.69
C PRO A 170 -0.57 18.44 2.21
N ASN A 171 -1.50 18.46 3.15
CA ASN A 171 -2.88 18.81 2.87
C ASN A 171 -2.93 20.28 2.41
N LYS A 172 -3.60 20.48 1.28
CA LYS A 172 -3.89 21.84 0.83
C LYS A 172 -5.08 22.41 1.60
#